data_f4471195cf70115632e6a7adfa785a10
#
_entry.id   f4471195cf70115632e6a7adfa785a10
#
_cell.length_a   1.000
_cell.length_b   1.000
_cell.length_c   1.000
_cell.angle_alpha   90.00
_cell.angle_beta   90.00
_cell.angle_gamma   90.00
#
_symmetry.space_group_name_H-M   'P 1'
#
loop_
_entity.id
_entity.type
_entity.pdbx_description
1 polymer ?
#
loop_
_entity_poly.entity_id
_entity_poly.type
_entity_poly.pdbx_seq_one_letter_code
_entity_poly.pdbx_strand_id
1 'polypeptide(L)'
;MPRGAPFICLDLETGEEIWSIKLRGVHWGGYPIIGASTIAMFNAYDNRIYAIGKGPSSTTVDAPMTGVSVGSQIILRGTVTDISAGTQGEEQLARFPHGVPAVSDESMSAWMEYIYTQKPKPTSVTGVTVELFILDSNNNYRSIGVTTTDETGFYSLNWTPDISGRYTVYAKFAGTNSYWPSQATTAFIAEEAEVQPQPTESPQSTVEQYFWVAVAAIIAVIVVCFVITILLLRKKE
;
A
#
# COMPACT_ATOMS: atom_id res chain seq x y z
N MET A 1 11.93 -22.13 31.99
CA MET A 1 11.36 -23.49 31.89
C MET A 1 11.38 -23.92 30.43
N PRO A 2 11.70 -25.18 30.12
CA PRO A 2 11.61 -25.67 28.75
C PRO A 2 10.14 -25.59 28.28
N ARG A 3 9.89 -24.89 27.20
CA ARG A 3 8.53 -24.65 26.67
C ARG A 3 8.06 -25.76 25.72
N GLY A 4 8.35 -27.01 26.03
CA GLY A 4 8.01 -28.19 25.25
C GLY A 4 9.19 -28.74 24.46
N ALA A 5 8.93 -29.80 23.71
CA ALA A 5 9.82 -30.43 22.76
C ALA A 5 9.47 -29.93 21.33
N PRO A 6 10.40 -29.99 20.39
CA PRO A 6 10.09 -29.68 19.00
C PRO A 6 9.08 -30.72 18.46
N PHE A 7 8.00 -30.22 17.91
CA PHE A 7 7.05 -30.95 17.08
C PHE A 7 7.38 -30.59 15.63
N ILE A 8 7.84 -31.55 14.87
CA ILE A 8 8.50 -31.32 13.58
C ILE A 8 7.68 -31.99 12.47
N CYS A 9 7.47 -31.26 11.40
CA CYS A 9 7.00 -31.82 10.13
C CYS A 9 8.20 -32.03 9.21
N LEU A 10 8.35 -33.24 8.72
CA LEU A 10 9.40 -33.60 7.78
C LEU A 10 8.80 -33.93 6.42
N ASP A 11 9.53 -33.58 5.38
CA ASP A 11 9.27 -34.08 4.04
C ASP A 11 9.47 -35.60 4.01
N LEU A 12 8.51 -36.31 3.46
CA LEU A 12 8.52 -37.77 3.50
C LEU A 12 9.57 -38.40 2.59
N GLU A 13 9.94 -37.70 1.51
CA GLU A 13 10.88 -38.22 0.52
C GLU A 13 12.32 -37.83 0.85
N THR A 14 12.53 -36.58 1.28
CA THR A 14 13.87 -36.03 1.53
C THR A 14 14.29 -36.13 3.00
N GLY A 15 13.32 -36.19 3.92
CA GLY A 15 13.57 -36.12 5.37
C GLY A 15 13.92 -34.71 5.86
N GLU A 16 13.83 -33.68 5.01
CA GLU A 16 14.09 -32.31 5.38
C GLU A 16 12.97 -31.73 6.25
N GLU A 17 13.33 -30.83 7.15
CA GLU A 17 12.36 -30.15 8.01
C GLU A 17 11.58 -29.12 7.18
N ILE A 18 10.25 -29.30 7.13
CA ILE A 18 9.34 -28.34 6.49
C ILE A 18 8.97 -27.23 7.47
N TRP A 19 8.63 -27.59 8.71
CA TRP A 19 8.38 -26.66 9.80
C TRP A 19 8.52 -27.32 11.17
N SER A 20 8.71 -26.52 12.21
CA SER A 20 8.70 -26.98 13.59
C SER A 20 8.04 -25.97 14.52
N ILE A 21 7.45 -26.47 15.60
CA ILE A 21 6.90 -25.69 16.70
C ILE A 21 7.15 -26.42 18.03
N LYS A 22 7.34 -25.68 19.12
CA LYS A 22 7.54 -26.28 20.44
C LYS A 22 6.20 -26.50 21.14
N LEU A 23 5.79 -27.77 21.28
CA LEU A 23 4.59 -28.17 21.97
C LEU A 23 4.92 -29.16 23.06
N ARG A 24 4.10 -29.20 24.10
CA ARG A 24 4.22 -30.17 25.18
C ARG A 24 3.04 -31.14 25.15
N GLY A 25 3.28 -32.32 24.62
CA GLY A 25 2.32 -33.43 24.71
C GLY A 25 2.09 -33.91 26.15
N VAL A 26 0.95 -34.49 26.41
CA VAL A 26 0.62 -35.13 27.69
C VAL A 26 1.00 -36.60 27.59
N HIS A 27 1.67 -37.13 28.61
CA HIS A 27 2.07 -38.56 28.64
C HIS A 27 0.90 -39.55 28.58
N TRP A 28 -0.25 -39.10 29.03
CA TRP A 28 -1.46 -39.97 29.19
C TRP A 28 -2.59 -39.61 28.21
N GLY A 29 -2.33 -39.41 26.95
CA GLY A 29 -3.39 -39.28 25.95
C GLY A 29 -3.49 -37.99 25.18
N GLY A 30 -2.46 -37.19 25.16
CA GLY A 30 -2.39 -35.96 24.35
C GLY A 30 -1.68 -36.17 23.01
N TYR A 31 -1.88 -37.31 22.38
CA TYR A 31 -1.28 -37.56 21.05
C TYR A 31 -1.92 -36.70 19.99
N PRO A 32 -1.12 -36.22 19.01
CA PRO A 32 -1.67 -35.49 17.88
C PRO A 32 -2.58 -36.38 17.06
N ILE A 33 -3.69 -35.84 16.62
CA ILE A 33 -4.62 -36.47 15.67
C ILE A 33 -4.62 -35.70 14.37
N ILE A 34 -4.79 -36.35 13.24
CA ILE A 34 -4.83 -35.78 11.91
C ILE A 34 -6.20 -36.05 11.29
N GLY A 35 -6.82 -34.99 10.79
CA GLY A 35 -8.08 -35.09 10.06
C GLY A 35 -8.32 -33.81 9.24
N ALA A 36 -8.92 -33.95 8.05
CA ALA A 36 -9.23 -32.86 7.16
C ALA A 36 -8.05 -31.89 6.92
N SER A 37 -6.85 -32.46 6.70
CA SER A 37 -5.59 -31.71 6.50
C SER A 37 -5.19 -30.81 7.68
N THR A 38 -5.67 -31.08 8.87
CA THR A 38 -5.35 -30.38 10.10
C THR A 38 -4.85 -31.36 11.16
N ILE A 39 -3.78 -30.98 11.84
CA ILE A 39 -3.24 -31.68 13.00
C ILE A 39 -3.79 -31.00 14.24
N ALA A 40 -4.46 -31.70 15.10
CA ALA A 40 -4.90 -31.17 16.39
C ALA A 40 -4.10 -31.81 17.52
N MET A 41 -3.60 -31.03 18.45
CA MET A 41 -2.78 -31.46 19.58
C MET A 41 -3.07 -30.60 20.81
N PHE A 42 -3.23 -31.24 21.97
CA PHE A 42 -3.29 -30.54 23.24
C PHE A 42 -1.88 -30.17 23.73
N ASN A 43 -1.68 -28.91 23.99
CA ASN A 43 -0.44 -28.39 24.57
C ASN A 43 -0.59 -28.25 26.09
N ALA A 44 0.05 -29.13 26.86
CA ALA A 44 0.00 -29.11 28.32
C ALA A 44 0.77 -27.95 28.96
N TYR A 45 1.46 -27.13 28.19
CA TYR A 45 2.17 -25.96 28.70
C TYR A 45 1.21 -24.80 29.01
N ASP A 46 0.25 -24.56 28.13
CA ASP A 46 -0.71 -23.46 28.20
C ASP A 46 -2.17 -23.92 28.27
N ASN A 47 -2.41 -25.24 28.30
CA ASN A 47 -3.74 -25.87 28.32
C ASN A 47 -4.61 -25.49 27.12
N ARG A 48 -4.01 -25.31 25.94
CA ARG A 48 -4.69 -24.99 24.69
C ARG A 48 -4.64 -26.17 23.72
N ILE A 49 -5.65 -26.25 22.86
CA ILE A 49 -5.61 -27.13 21.70
C ILE A 49 -5.05 -26.33 20.53
N TYR A 50 -3.99 -26.84 19.94
CA TYR A 50 -3.39 -26.30 18.73
C TYR A 50 -3.95 -27.03 17.53
N ALA A 51 -4.47 -26.31 16.57
CA ALA A 51 -4.84 -26.80 15.25
C ALA A 51 -3.81 -26.28 14.25
N ILE A 52 -3.03 -27.18 13.68
CA ILE A 52 -1.94 -26.87 12.77
C ILE A 52 -2.35 -27.34 11.38
N GLY A 53 -2.45 -26.44 10.47
CA GLY A 53 -2.87 -26.69 9.10
C GLY A 53 -2.95 -25.37 8.33
N LYS A 54 -3.41 -25.46 7.08
CA LYS A 54 -3.59 -24.28 6.24
C LYS A 54 -4.72 -23.41 6.79
N GLY A 55 -4.39 -22.17 7.18
CA GLY A 55 -5.30 -21.22 7.82
C GLY A 55 -6.03 -20.30 6.83
N PRO A 56 -7.18 -19.74 7.21
CA PRO A 56 -7.88 -18.76 6.41
C PRO A 56 -7.15 -17.40 6.49
N SER A 57 -7.17 -16.65 5.38
CA SER A 57 -6.68 -15.29 5.29
C SER A 57 -7.78 -14.30 4.91
N SER A 58 -7.56 -13.03 5.18
CA SER A 58 -8.41 -11.94 4.72
C SER A 58 -7.57 -10.88 4.04
N THR A 59 -7.98 -10.48 2.84
CA THR A 59 -7.38 -9.39 2.09
C THR A 59 -8.32 -8.19 2.11
N THR A 60 -7.77 -6.98 2.21
CA THR A 60 -8.50 -5.71 2.01
C THR A 60 -7.86 -4.93 0.88
N VAL A 61 -8.61 -4.01 0.27
CA VAL A 61 -8.08 -3.04 -0.69
C VAL A 61 -8.85 -1.74 -0.63
N ASP A 62 -8.11 -0.63 -0.59
CA ASP A 62 -8.65 0.72 -0.61
C ASP A 62 -8.05 1.50 -1.78
N ALA A 63 -8.88 2.36 -2.36
CA ALA A 63 -8.51 3.31 -3.40
C ALA A 63 -9.03 4.71 -3.01
N PRO A 64 -8.43 5.81 -3.52
CA PRO A 64 -8.97 7.14 -3.33
C PRO A 64 -10.40 7.21 -3.87
N MET A 65 -11.34 7.72 -3.08
CA MET A 65 -12.76 7.79 -3.46
C MET A 65 -13.10 9.06 -4.25
N THR A 66 -12.24 10.09 -4.19
CA THR A 66 -12.45 11.40 -4.82
C THR A 66 -11.14 11.98 -5.32
N GLY A 67 -11.22 12.88 -6.30
CA GLY A 67 -10.07 13.66 -6.78
C GLY A 67 -9.08 12.87 -7.62
N VAL A 68 -9.50 11.77 -8.24
CA VAL A 68 -8.64 11.01 -9.15
C VAL A 68 -8.79 11.55 -10.55
N SER A 69 -7.68 12.04 -11.12
CA SER A 69 -7.62 12.47 -12.51
C SER A 69 -6.81 11.48 -13.36
N VAL A 70 -7.19 11.31 -14.61
CA VAL A 70 -6.41 10.56 -15.60
C VAL A 70 -5.00 11.11 -15.67
N GLY A 71 -3.99 10.25 -15.69
CA GLY A 71 -2.59 10.61 -15.69
C GLY A 71 -2.00 11.00 -14.32
N SER A 72 -2.81 11.11 -13.28
CA SER A 72 -2.35 11.36 -11.91
C SER A 72 -2.08 10.06 -11.17
N GLN A 73 -0.94 9.99 -10.49
CA GLN A 73 -0.58 8.81 -9.70
C GLN A 73 -1.46 8.71 -8.45
N ILE A 74 -1.99 7.52 -8.19
CA ILE A 74 -2.73 7.18 -6.98
C ILE A 74 -2.03 6.05 -6.22
N ILE A 75 -2.38 5.93 -4.94
CA ILE A 75 -1.92 4.84 -4.08
C ILE A 75 -3.10 3.90 -3.84
N LEU A 76 -2.94 2.65 -4.26
CA LEU A 76 -3.79 1.53 -3.88
C LEU A 76 -3.15 0.86 -2.68
N ARG A 77 -3.90 0.59 -1.62
CA ARG A 77 -3.37 0.04 -0.38
C ARG A 77 -4.34 -0.94 0.25
N GLY A 78 -3.83 -1.80 1.13
CA GLY A 78 -4.65 -2.73 1.86
C GLY A 78 -3.84 -3.56 2.83
N THR A 79 -4.45 -4.64 3.29
CA THR A 79 -3.85 -5.57 4.26
C THR A 79 -4.10 -7.00 3.84
N VAL A 80 -3.22 -7.90 4.31
CA VAL A 80 -3.48 -9.34 4.33
C VAL A 80 -3.26 -9.83 5.75
N THR A 81 -4.30 -10.40 6.35
CA THR A 81 -4.30 -10.85 7.74
C THR A 81 -4.67 -12.32 7.87
N ASP A 82 -4.17 -12.94 8.91
CA ASP A 82 -4.56 -14.26 9.38
C ASP A 82 -5.86 -14.12 10.19
N ILE A 83 -6.93 -14.79 9.75
CA ILE A 83 -8.21 -14.80 10.44
C ILE A 83 -8.54 -16.19 11.04
N SER A 84 -7.52 -16.98 11.31
CA SER A 84 -7.66 -18.24 12.05
C SER A 84 -8.29 -17.99 13.42
N ALA A 85 -9.03 -18.97 13.94
CA ALA A 85 -9.72 -18.83 15.23
C ALA A 85 -8.77 -18.40 16.37
N GLY A 86 -7.53 -18.87 16.36
CA GLY A 86 -6.51 -18.53 17.36
C GLY A 86 -6.05 -17.08 17.31
N THR A 87 -6.20 -16.38 16.19
CA THR A 87 -5.82 -14.96 16.03
C THR A 87 -6.94 -13.98 16.41
N GLN A 88 -8.14 -14.50 16.71
CA GLN A 88 -9.32 -13.70 17.06
C GLN A 88 -9.55 -13.56 18.58
N GLY A 89 -8.62 -14.07 19.39
CA GLY A 89 -8.67 -13.92 20.84
C GLY A 89 -8.40 -12.49 21.30
N GLU A 90 -8.89 -12.12 22.50
CA GLU A 90 -8.72 -10.77 23.07
C GLU A 90 -7.25 -10.34 23.17
N GLU A 91 -6.35 -11.26 23.53
CA GLU A 91 -4.91 -11.00 23.59
C GLU A 91 -4.35 -10.62 22.22
N GLN A 92 -4.69 -11.37 21.17
CA GLN A 92 -4.23 -11.11 19.81
C GLN A 92 -4.82 -9.83 19.26
N LEU A 93 -6.10 -9.56 19.48
CA LEU A 93 -6.73 -8.31 19.05
C LEU A 93 -6.14 -7.08 19.78
N ALA A 94 -5.77 -7.19 21.05
CA ALA A 94 -5.10 -6.14 21.77
C ALA A 94 -3.67 -5.86 21.26
N ARG A 95 -2.95 -6.92 20.88
CA ARG A 95 -1.58 -6.81 20.33
C ARG A 95 -1.54 -6.35 18.87
N PHE A 96 -2.57 -6.71 18.10
CA PHE A 96 -2.69 -6.47 16.66
C PHE A 96 -4.03 -5.81 16.33
N PRO A 97 -4.17 -4.51 16.55
CA PRO A 97 -5.45 -3.81 16.37
C PRO A 97 -5.94 -3.79 14.91
N HIS A 98 -5.06 -4.04 13.95
CA HIS A 98 -5.37 -4.16 12.52
C HIS A 98 -5.48 -5.62 12.03
N GLY A 99 -5.54 -6.58 12.97
CA GLY A 99 -5.47 -8.01 12.69
C GLY A 99 -4.03 -8.55 12.71
N VAL A 100 -3.90 -9.86 12.92
CA VAL A 100 -2.60 -10.53 12.88
C VAL A 100 -2.11 -10.60 11.43
N PRO A 101 -0.94 -10.05 11.09
CA PRO A 101 -0.39 -10.12 9.75
C PRO A 101 -0.22 -11.54 9.23
N ALA A 102 -0.60 -11.78 7.98
CA ALA A 102 -0.18 -12.96 7.25
C ALA A 102 1.29 -12.81 6.85
N VAL A 103 2.08 -13.88 7.06
CA VAL A 103 3.52 -13.89 6.80
C VAL A 103 3.89 -14.99 5.81
N SER A 104 5.06 -14.88 5.19
CA SER A 104 5.57 -15.91 4.28
C SER A 104 5.81 -17.24 5.00
N ASP A 105 5.84 -18.34 4.24
CA ASP A 105 6.07 -19.67 4.80
C ASP A 105 7.42 -19.78 5.54
N GLU A 106 8.45 -19.08 5.07
CA GLU A 106 9.78 -19.05 5.70
C GLU A 106 9.75 -18.37 7.09
N SER A 107 8.86 -17.39 7.28
CA SER A 107 8.70 -16.68 8.55
C SER A 107 7.75 -17.38 9.51
N MET A 108 6.97 -18.36 9.04
CA MET A 108 5.81 -18.91 9.73
C MET A 108 6.14 -19.51 11.09
N SER A 109 7.14 -20.37 11.21
CA SER A 109 7.47 -21.05 12.47
C SER A 109 7.80 -20.06 13.58
N ALA A 110 8.70 -19.12 13.32
CA ALA A 110 9.11 -18.11 14.31
C ALA A 110 7.94 -17.14 14.63
N TRP A 111 7.12 -16.81 13.62
CA TRP A 111 5.96 -15.95 13.78
C TRP A 111 4.90 -16.61 14.68
N MET A 112 4.56 -17.88 14.45
CA MET A 112 3.61 -18.62 15.26
C MET A 112 4.10 -18.82 16.71
N GLU A 113 5.40 -19.05 16.92
CA GLU A 113 5.97 -19.06 18.26
C GLU A 113 5.79 -17.72 18.99
N TYR A 114 5.95 -16.59 18.29
CA TYR A 114 5.72 -15.26 18.85
C TYR A 114 4.24 -15.02 19.18
N ILE A 115 3.33 -15.38 18.26
CA ILE A 115 1.88 -15.16 18.44
C ILE A 115 1.32 -16.00 19.59
N TYR A 116 1.69 -17.28 19.68
CA TYR A 116 1.01 -18.25 20.55
C TYR A 116 1.82 -18.67 21.78
N THR A 117 3.14 -18.59 21.73
CA THR A 117 4.00 -19.16 22.79
C THR A 117 4.83 -18.11 23.55
N GLN A 118 4.50 -16.84 23.45
CA GLN A 118 5.17 -15.75 24.15
C GLN A 118 6.69 -15.68 23.91
N LYS A 119 7.13 -16.05 22.72
CA LYS A 119 8.50 -15.85 22.29
C LYS A 119 8.73 -14.39 21.90
N PRO A 120 9.99 -13.92 21.89
CA PRO A 120 10.31 -12.62 21.35
C PRO A 120 9.82 -12.47 19.90
N LYS A 121 9.43 -11.23 19.53
CA LYS A 121 9.10 -10.93 18.12
C LYS A 121 10.33 -11.26 17.25
N PRO A 122 10.16 -11.98 16.14
CA PRO A 122 11.26 -12.20 15.18
C PRO A 122 11.79 -10.87 14.65
N THR A 123 13.09 -10.78 14.44
CA THR A 123 13.76 -9.57 13.95
C THR A 123 13.59 -9.36 12.44
N SER A 124 13.26 -10.42 11.73
CA SER A 124 13.01 -10.39 10.28
C SER A 124 11.75 -11.20 10.00
N VAL A 125 10.74 -10.53 9.47
CA VAL A 125 9.48 -11.14 9.06
C VAL A 125 9.20 -10.69 7.63
N THR A 126 9.08 -11.66 6.73
CA THR A 126 8.67 -11.40 5.36
C THR A 126 7.16 -11.56 5.25
N GLY A 127 6.50 -10.60 4.65
CA GLY A 127 5.07 -10.65 4.38
C GLY A 127 4.71 -11.54 3.20
N VAL A 128 3.48 -11.42 2.72
CA VAL A 128 2.93 -12.22 1.63
C VAL A 128 2.75 -11.38 0.36
N THR A 129 2.82 -12.04 -0.79
CA THR A 129 2.69 -11.38 -2.10
C THR A 129 1.22 -11.14 -2.44
N VAL A 130 0.92 -9.93 -2.91
CA VAL A 130 -0.41 -9.52 -3.38
C VAL A 130 -0.31 -9.04 -4.81
N GLU A 131 -1.15 -9.57 -5.68
CA GLU A 131 -1.28 -9.12 -7.06
C GLU A 131 -2.53 -8.25 -7.22
N LEU A 132 -2.36 -7.08 -7.87
CA LEU A 132 -3.45 -6.15 -8.11
C LEU A 132 -3.85 -6.17 -9.58
N PHE A 133 -5.15 -6.18 -9.80
CA PHE A 133 -5.77 -6.11 -11.12
C PHE A 133 -6.78 -4.97 -11.16
N ILE A 134 -7.04 -4.49 -12.36
CA ILE A 134 -8.13 -3.55 -12.62
C ILE A 134 -9.05 -4.09 -13.69
N LEU A 135 -10.32 -3.66 -13.60
CA LEU A 135 -11.29 -3.67 -14.67
C LEU A 135 -11.64 -2.21 -14.98
N ASP A 136 -11.30 -1.75 -16.18
CA ASP A 136 -11.54 -0.37 -16.61
C ASP A 136 -12.95 -0.16 -17.16
N SER A 137 -13.28 1.08 -17.54
CA SER A 137 -14.59 1.45 -18.13
C SER A 137 -14.86 0.79 -19.48
N ASN A 138 -13.86 0.28 -20.17
CA ASN A 138 -13.96 -0.47 -21.44
C ASN A 138 -14.06 -1.99 -21.22
N ASN A 139 -14.22 -2.44 -19.95
CA ASN A 139 -14.21 -3.86 -19.56
C ASN A 139 -12.88 -4.60 -19.83
N ASN A 140 -11.75 -3.90 -19.89
CA ASN A 140 -10.46 -4.56 -19.97
C ASN A 140 -9.99 -4.95 -18.56
N TYR A 141 -9.80 -6.26 -18.35
CA TYR A 141 -9.24 -6.80 -17.12
C TYR A 141 -7.76 -7.05 -17.28
N ARG A 142 -6.92 -6.42 -16.42
CA ARG A 142 -5.45 -6.53 -16.52
C ARG A 142 -4.77 -6.45 -15.15
N SER A 143 -3.63 -7.11 -15.02
CA SER A 143 -2.73 -6.92 -13.88
C SER A 143 -2.05 -5.55 -13.97
N ILE A 144 -1.95 -4.87 -12.84
CA ILE A 144 -1.30 -3.56 -12.71
C ILE A 144 -0.05 -3.60 -11.85
N GLY A 145 0.22 -4.73 -11.22
CA GLY A 145 1.45 -4.94 -10.47
C GLY A 145 1.31 -5.93 -9.34
N VAL A 146 2.45 -6.23 -8.78
CA VAL A 146 2.62 -7.14 -7.63
C VAL A 146 3.34 -6.37 -6.53
N THR A 147 2.93 -6.59 -5.31
CA THR A 147 3.55 -6.00 -4.12
C THR A 147 3.63 -7.05 -3.01
N THR A 148 4.40 -6.78 -1.97
CA THR A 148 4.52 -7.65 -0.80
C THR A 148 4.06 -6.87 0.43
N THR A 149 3.35 -7.53 1.35
CA THR A 149 2.99 -6.91 2.63
C THR A 149 4.23 -6.71 3.49
N ASP A 150 4.20 -5.67 4.31
CA ASP A 150 5.22 -5.44 5.34
C ASP A 150 4.99 -6.34 6.58
N GLU A 151 5.83 -6.20 7.60
CA GLU A 151 5.74 -6.96 8.87
C GLU A 151 4.45 -6.67 9.67
N THR A 152 3.69 -5.65 9.29
CA THR A 152 2.39 -5.29 9.88
C THR A 152 1.21 -5.74 9.05
N GLY A 153 1.47 -6.41 7.92
CA GLY A 153 0.47 -6.95 7.01
C GLY A 153 -0.07 -5.94 6.01
N PHE A 154 0.46 -4.71 5.98
CA PHE A 154 0.06 -3.68 5.01
C PHE A 154 0.84 -3.80 3.72
N TYR A 155 0.17 -3.46 2.61
CA TYR A 155 0.78 -3.30 1.30
C TYR A 155 0.31 -2.01 0.63
N SER A 156 1.09 -1.53 -0.32
CA SER A 156 0.71 -0.43 -1.20
C SER A 156 1.29 -0.62 -2.59
N LEU A 157 0.60 -0.08 -3.58
CA LEU A 157 1.03 -0.03 -4.96
C LEU A 157 0.69 1.34 -5.54
N ASN A 158 1.68 2.00 -6.14
CA ASN A 158 1.48 3.21 -6.92
C ASN A 158 1.02 2.84 -8.33
N TRP A 159 -0.06 3.47 -8.80
CA TRP A 159 -0.57 3.24 -10.14
C TRP A 159 -1.17 4.52 -10.72
N THR A 160 -1.26 4.62 -12.04
CA THR A 160 -1.78 5.80 -12.75
C THR A 160 -2.89 5.37 -13.69
N PRO A 161 -4.14 5.88 -13.52
CA PRO A 161 -5.24 5.62 -14.44
C PRO A 161 -4.97 6.25 -15.81
N ASP A 162 -5.23 5.49 -16.86
CA ASP A 162 -4.91 5.82 -18.25
C ASP A 162 -6.13 6.31 -19.07
N ILE A 163 -7.34 6.03 -18.62
CA ILE A 163 -8.58 6.50 -19.24
C ILE A 163 -9.54 7.04 -18.18
N SER A 164 -10.49 7.87 -18.59
CA SER A 164 -11.57 8.33 -17.72
C SER A 164 -12.64 7.25 -17.52
N GLY A 165 -13.32 7.32 -16.38
CA GLY A 165 -14.41 6.45 -16.04
C GLY A 165 -14.18 5.61 -14.79
N ARG A 166 -15.04 4.61 -14.61
CA ARG A 166 -15.02 3.75 -13.42
C ARG A 166 -13.96 2.66 -13.55
N TYR A 167 -13.17 2.51 -12.51
CA TYR A 167 -12.28 1.40 -12.30
C TYR A 167 -12.75 0.51 -11.15
N THR A 168 -12.71 -0.81 -11.34
CA THR A 168 -12.83 -1.77 -10.25
C THR A 168 -11.46 -2.38 -10.01
N VAL A 169 -10.98 -2.29 -8.79
CA VAL A 169 -9.68 -2.82 -8.37
C VAL A 169 -9.88 -4.13 -7.65
N TYR A 170 -9.11 -5.13 -7.99
CA TYR A 170 -9.05 -6.43 -7.34
C TYR A 170 -7.67 -6.60 -6.73
N ALA A 171 -7.61 -6.90 -5.45
CA ALA A 171 -6.39 -7.35 -4.79
C ALA A 171 -6.52 -8.85 -4.49
N LYS A 172 -5.57 -9.63 -4.97
CA LYS A 172 -5.57 -11.08 -4.84
C LYS A 172 -4.34 -11.57 -4.11
N PHE A 173 -4.55 -12.26 -3.02
CA PHE A 173 -3.57 -13.10 -2.38
C PHE A 173 -3.82 -14.54 -2.81
N ALA A 174 -2.87 -15.14 -3.53
CA ALA A 174 -3.02 -16.49 -4.09
C ALA A 174 -2.97 -17.59 -3.02
N GLY A 175 -2.66 -17.24 -1.78
CA GLY A 175 -2.37 -18.18 -0.71
C GLY A 175 -0.92 -18.65 -0.74
N THR A 176 -0.53 -19.40 0.29
CA THR A 176 0.79 -20.04 0.44
C THR A 176 0.60 -21.48 0.89
N ASN A 177 1.64 -22.16 1.34
CA ASN A 177 1.48 -23.45 2.00
C ASN A 177 0.73 -23.32 3.33
N SER A 178 0.84 -22.17 3.99
CA SER A 178 0.26 -21.90 5.30
C SER A 178 -1.11 -21.24 5.27
N TYR A 179 -1.48 -20.55 4.17
CA TYR A 179 -2.74 -19.81 4.07
C TYR A 179 -3.55 -20.15 2.83
N TRP A 180 -4.87 -20.21 3.02
CA TRP A 180 -5.82 -20.23 1.91
C TRP A 180 -5.82 -18.88 1.19
N PRO A 181 -6.14 -18.85 -0.13
CA PRO A 181 -6.23 -17.62 -0.88
C PRO A 181 -7.37 -16.73 -0.37
N SER A 182 -7.19 -15.42 -0.55
CA SER A 182 -8.22 -14.41 -0.30
C SER A 182 -8.15 -13.29 -1.32
N GLN A 183 -9.26 -12.55 -1.48
CA GLN A 183 -9.33 -11.42 -2.38
C GLN A 183 -10.26 -10.34 -1.85
N ALA A 184 -10.01 -9.12 -2.29
CA ALA A 184 -10.87 -7.97 -2.03
C ALA A 184 -11.08 -7.14 -3.28
N THR A 185 -12.14 -6.34 -3.29
CA THR A 185 -12.45 -5.43 -4.39
C THR A 185 -12.83 -4.07 -3.85
N THR A 186 -12.43 -3.02 -4.59
CA THR A 186 -12.88 -1.65 -4.40
C THR A 186 -13.10 -1.00 -5.75
N ALA A 187 -13.65 0.21 -5.78
CA ALA A 187 -13.85 0.94 -7.02
C ALA A 187 -13.62 2.43 -6.81
N PHE A 188 -13.20 3.11 -7.85
CA PHE A 188 -13.08 4.57 -7.90
C PHE A 188 -13.44 5.06 -9.31
N ILE A 189 -13.56 6.38 -9.47
CA ILE A 189 -13.81 7.04 -10.75
C ILE A 189 -12.60 7.93 -11.03
N ALA A 190 -12.00 7.79 -12.22
CA ALA A 190 -11.02 8.71 -12.76
C ALA A 190 -11.71 9.71 -13.69
N GLU A 191 -11.55 11.00 -13.41
CA GLU A 191 -12.09 12.10 -14.21
C GLU A 191 -11.02 12.57 -15.20
N GLU A 192 -11.44 13.17 -16.31
CA GLU A 192 -10.51 13.85 -17.20
C GLU A 192 -9.82 14.97 -16.43
N ALA A 193 -8.51 15.13 -16.62
CA ALA A 193 -7.79 16.24 -16.00
C ALA A 193 -8.45 17.56 -16.48
N GLU A 194 -8.87 18.40 -15.54
CA GLU A 194 -9.30 19.74 -15.89
C GLU A 194 -8.18 20.44 -16.67
N VAL A 195 -8.44 20.72 -17.94
CA VAL A 195 -7.58 21.61 -18.71
C VAL A 195 -7.71 22.97 -18.05
N GLN A 196 -6.75 23.31 -17.18
CA GLN A 196 -6.68 24.71 -16.71
C GLN A 196 -6.69 25.59 -17.95
N PRO A 197 -7.66 26.51 -18.08
CA PRO A 197 -7.63 27.44 -19.18
C PRO A 197 -6.28 28.12 -19.16
N GLN A 198 -5.49 27.90 -20.22
CA GLN A 198 -4.22 28.56 -20.39
C GLN A 198 -4.47 30.03 -20.14
N PRO A 199 -3.69 30.74 -19.29
CA PRO A 199 -3.92 32.16 -19.05
C PRO A 199 -4.02 32.83 -20.41
N THR A 200 -5.20 33.25 -20.79
CA THR A 200 -5.38 34.07 -21.98
C THR A 200 -4.54 35.28 -21.68
N GLU A 201 -3.42 35.46 -22.40
CA GLU A 201 -2.63 36.71 -22.32
C GLU A 201 -3.64 37.82 -22.46
N SER A 202 -3.85 38.57 -21.38
CA SER A 202 -4.71 39.72 -21.41
C SER A 202 -4.19 40.58 -22.57
N PRO A 203 -5.04 40.95 -23.57
CA PRO A 203 -4.58 41.78 -24.66
C PRO A 203 -3.91 42.99 -24.03
N GLN A 204 -2.63 43.19 -24.32
CA GLN A 204 -1.88 44.33 -23.78
C GLN A 204 -2.72 45.56 -23.98
N SER A 205 -3.04 46.29 -22.92
CA SER A 205 -3.91 47.44 -23.03
C SER A 205 -3.25 48.40 -24.02
N THR A 206 -4.05 49.00 -24.89
CA THR A 206 -3.57 49.98 -25.88
C THR A 206 -2.78 51.07 -25.21
N VAL A 207 -3.04 51.30 -23.93
CA VAL A 207 -2.30 52.24 -23.07
C VAL A 207 -0.86 51.79 -22.82
N GLU A 208 -0.60 50.51 -22.53
CA GLU A 208 0.75 49.99 -22.34
C GLU A 208 1.57 49.99 -23.62
N GLN A 209 0.94 49.70 -24.74
CA GLN A 209 1.61 49.70 -26.05
C GLN A 209 2.12 51.11 -26.45
N TYR A 210 1.35 52.16 -26.16
CA TYR A 210 1.71 53.53 -26.49
C TYR A 210 2.39 54.30 -25.37
N PHE A 211 2.42 53.77 -24.15
CA PHE A 211 3.02 54.46 -23.00
C PHE A 211 4.49 54.86 -23.24
N TRP A 212 5.31 53.93 -23.70
CA TRP A 212 6.73 54.20 -23.96
C TRP A 212 6.94 55.16 -25.12
N VAL A 213 6.08 55.13 -26.13
CA VAL A 213 6.12 56.07 -27.25
C VAL A 213 5.75 57.49 -26.78
N ALA A 214 4.73 57.61 -25.93
CA ALA A 214 4.34 58.92 -25.35
C ALA A 214 5.44 59.48 -24.44
N VAL A 215 6.05 58.66 -23.59
CA VAL A 215 7.18 59.08 -22.75
C VAL A 215 8.37 59.54 -23.59
N ALA A 216 8.73 58.85 -24.67
CA ALA A 216 9.81 59.23 -25.58
C ALA A 216 9.51 60.54 -26.26
N ALA A 217 8.26 60.80 -26.70
CA ALA A 217 7.84 62.06 -27.31
C ALA A 217 7.97 63.25 -26.32
N ILE A 218 7.54 63.06 -25.06
CA ILE A 218 7.67 64.09 -24.03
C ILE A 218 9.14 64.43 -23.76
N ILE A 219 10.01 63.43 -23.64
CA ILE A 219 11.45 63.63 -23.43
C ILE A 219 12.04 64.40 -24.61
N ALA A 220 11.69 64.07 -25.87
CA ALA A 220 12.17 64.77 -27.05
C ALA A 220 11.76 66.24 -27.04
N VAL A 221 10.52 66.57 -26.69
CA VAL A 221 10.04 67.96 -26.56
C VAL A 221 10.83 68.73 -25.50
N ILE A 222 11.08 68.15 -24.33
CA ILE A 222 11.85 68.72 -23.24
C ILE A 222 13.28 69.06 -23.71
N VAL A 223 13.94 68.15 -24.40
CA VAL A 223 15.28 68.31 -24.91
C VAL A 223 15.34 69.49 -25.94
N VAL A 224 14.35 69.52 -26.86
CA VAL A 224 14.28 70.62 -27.86
C VAL A 224 14.06 71.94 -27.17
N CYS A 225 13.15 72.03 -26.20
CA CYS A 225 12.96 73.28 -25.43
C CYS A 225 14.21 73.71 -24.69
N PHE A 226 14.97 72.77 -24.12
CA PHE A 226 16.22 73.05 -23.41
C PHE A 226 17.28 73.55 -24.34
N VAL A 227 17.42 72.96 -25.53
CA VAL A 227 18.36 73.43 -26.58
C VAL A 227 18.00 74.83 -27.05
N ILE A 228 16.72 75.11 -27.34
CA ILE A 228 16.24 76.44 -27.74
C ILE A 228 16.55 77.48 -26.66
N THR A 229 16.33 77.18 -25.40
CA THR A 229 16.64 78.09 -24.27
C THR A 229 18.11 78.39 -24.19
N ILE A 230 19.00 77.43 -24.35
CA ILE A 230 20.46 77.63 -24.36
C ILE A 230 20.87 78.51 -25.53
N LEU A 231 20.28 78.25 -26.73
CA LEU A 231 20.61 79.08 -27.91
C LEU A 231 20.16 80.54 -27.77
N LEU A 232 18.99 80.76 -27.16
CA LEU A 232 18.50 82.12 -26.89
C LEU A 232 19.33 82.87 -25.83
N LEU A 233 19.81 82.13 -24.81
CA LEU A 233 20.74 82.72 -23.81
C LEU A 233 22.09 83.08 -24.41
N ARG A 234 22.66 82.25 -25.31
CA ARG A 234 23.91 82.55 -26.02
C ARG A 234 23.81 83.68 -27.00
N LYS A 235 22.65 84.05 -27.51
CA LYS A 235 22.41 85.13 -28.42
C LYS A 235 22.26 86.49 -27.70
N LYS A 236 22.23 86.53 -26.38
CA LYS A 236 22.11 87.69 -25.52
C LYS A 236 23.45 88.18 -24.93
N GLU A 237 24.52 87.40 -25.10
CA GLU A 237 25.89 87.78 -24.90
C GLU A 237 26.52 88.27 -26.25
#